data_fd692ddb3b174b797f1b785700347079
#
_entry.id   fd692ddb3b174b797f1b785700347079
#
_cell.length_a   1.000
_cell.length_b   1.000
_cell.length_c   1.000
_cell.angle_alpha   90.00
_cell.angle_beta   90.00
_cell.angle_gamma   90.00
#
_symmetry.space_group_name_H-M   'P 1'
#
loop_
_entity.id
_entity.type
_entity.pdbx_description
1 polymer ?
#
loop_
_entity_poly.entity_id
_entity_poly.type
_entity_poly.pdbx_seq_one_letter_code
_entity_poly.pdbx_strand_id
1 'polypeptide(L)'
;MKRALFLIVLIATSLQAQVSNDRLLKSNQEPQNWLTYSGHYNAQRYSALSQITPENVKNLEQQWIFQARSLEKFEATPLVVDGIMYTVQAPNDVVALDAATGRIFWTYSWTPESAARPCCGRVNRGVAVLGDTLFMATIDARLIAIDAKNGRPLWNIQIAPPEKGYAMTLAPLVMKDKVIVGTAGGEYGIRGFIAAYDVKTGKEAWKFYTIPGPGEPGHGQIGRASCRERV
;
A
#
# COMPACT_ATOMS: atom_id res chain seq x y z
N MET A 1 -5.35 38.09 52.03
CA MET A 1 -4.57 37.12 51.22
C MET A 1 -5.52 36.33 50.37
N LYS A 2 -5.67 36.66 49.05
CA LYS A 2 -6.55 35.94 48.09
C LYS A 2 -5.73 34.84 47.42
N ARG A 3 -6.05 33.58 47.68
CA ARG A 3 -5.44 32.43 47.00
C ARG A 3 -6.10 32.28 45.62
N ALA A 4 -5.35 32.52 44.55
CA ALA A 4 -5.78 32.25 43.21
C ALA A 4 -5.63 30.71 42.95
N LEU A 5 -6.74 30.05 42.71
CA LEU A 5 -6.78 28.65 42.32
C LEU A 5 -6.51 28.58 40.81
N PHE A 6 -5.32 28.13 40.40
CA PHE A 6 -5.02 27.83 38.99
C PHE A 6 -5.66 26.48 38.63
N LEU A 7 -6.69 26.54 37.82
CA LEU A 7 -7.32 25.35 37.21
C LEU A 7 -6.44 24.89 36.01
N ILE A 8 -5.66 23.85 36.22
CA ILE A 8 -4.93 23.19 35.10
C ILE A 8 -5.95 22.38 34.33
N VAL A 9 -6.38 22.88 33.16
CA VAL A 9 -7.18 22.12 32.19
C VAL A 9 -6.22 21.16 31.46
N LEU A 10 -6.21 19.90 31.85
CA LEU A 10 -5.59 18.84 31.07
C LEU A 10 -6.42 18.65 29.78
N ILE A 11 -5.93 19.18 28.66
CA ILE A 11 -6.46 18.84 27.34
C ILE A 11 -5.98 17.42 27.05
N ALA A 12 -6.85 16.44 27.26
CA ALA A 12 -6.66 15.08 26.77
C ALA A 12 -6.72 15.15 25.24
N THR A 13 -5.57 15.25 24.58
CA THR A 13 -5.47 15.00 23.15
C THR A 13 -5.80 13.52 22.96
N SER A 14 -7.02 13.23 22.47
CA SER A 14 -7.35 11.90 22.01
C SER A 14 -6.33 11.54 20.92
N LEU A 15 -5.52 10.50 21.14
CA LEU A 15 -4.70 9.86 20.13
C LEU A 15 -5.66 9.23 19.10
N GLN A 16 -6.16 10.04 18.18
CA GLN A 16 -6.87 9.50 17.03
C GLN A 16 -5.85 8.80 16.14
N ALA A 17 -6.21 7.61 15.67
CA ALA A 17 -5.44 6.91 14.66
C ALA A 17 -5.26 7.83 13.44
N GLN A 18 -4.06 7.86 12.85
CA GLN A 18 -3.67 8.79 11.79
C GLN A 18 -4.65 8.78 10.61
N VAL A 19 -5.11 7.58 10.17
CA VAL A 19 -6.04 7.43 9.03
C VAL A 19 -7.20 6.52 9.39
N SER A 20 -8.36 7.06 9.71
CA SER A 20 -9.57 6.27 9.93
C SER A 20 -10.19 5.78 8.62
N ASN A 21 -11.05 4.75 8.68
CA ASN A 21 -11.80 4.31 7.50
C ASN A 21 -12.71 5.43 6.94
N ASP A 22 -13.31 6.24 7.81
CA ASP A 22 -14.12 7.38 7.36
C ASP A 22 -13.31 8.44 6.65
N ARG A 23 -12.06 8.66 7.09
CA ARG A 23 -11.12 9.56 6.42
C ARG A 23 -10.77 9.06 5.02
N LEU A 24 -10.55 7.74 4.86
CA LEU A 24 -10.33 7.13 3.54
C LEU A 24 -11.54 7.29 2.61
N LEU A 25 -12.77 7.10 3.13
CA LEU A 25 -13.99 7.29 2.35
C LEU A 25 -14.19 8.73 1.88
N LYS A 26 -13.69 9.70 2.65
CA LYS A 26 -13.79 11.14 2.40
C LYS A 26 -12.47 11.76 1.88
N SER A 27 -11.55 10.95 1.40
CA SER A 27 -10.20 11.39 0.99
C SER A 27 -10.21 12.49 -0.08
N ASN A 28 -11.27 12.60 -0.90
CA ASN A 28 -11.47 13.69 -1.84
C ASN A 28 -11.69 15.08 -1.19
N GLN A 29 -11.97 15.13 0.11
CA GLN A 29 -12.12 16.38 0.88
C GLN A 29 -10.78 16.90 1.42
N GLU A 30 -9.72 16.13 1.28
CA GLU A 30 -8.37 16.43 1.75
C GLU A 30 -7.37 16.45 0.57
N PRO A 31 -7.48 17.39 -0.39
CA PRO A 31 -6.69 17.36 -1.62
C PRO A 31 -5.17 17.50 -1.39
N GLN A 32 -4.74 17.98 -0.21
CA GLN A 32 -3.34 18.04 0.22
C GLN A 32 -2.77 16.67 0.62
N ASN A 33 -3.63 15.67 0.82
CA ASN A 33 -3.25 14.29 1.15
C ASN A 33 -3.47 13.36 -0.04
N TRP A 34 -2.77 12.21 -0.04
CA TRP A 34 -2.94 11.13 -1.02
C TRP A 34 -3.04 9.82 -0.27
N LEU A 35 -4.24 9.48 0.20
CA LEU A 35 -4.46 8.46 1.22
C LEU A 35 -4.58 7.03 0.69
N THR A 36 -4.78 6.85 -0.62
CA THR A 36 -4.84 5.53 -1.27
C THR A 36 -3.95 5.49 -2.51
N TYR A 37 -3.67 4.31 -3.04
CA TYR A 37 -2.89 4.14 -4.26
C TYR A 37 -3.36 5.02 -5.43
N SER A 38 -4.65 5.23 -5.57
CA SER A 38 -5.24 6.06 -6.64
C SER A 38 -5.80 7.41 -6.15
N GLY A 39 -5.44 7.86 -4.95
CA GLY A 39 -5.94 9.06 -4.29
C GLY A 39 -7.26 8.82 -3.55
N HIS A 40 -8.24 8.21 -4.23
CA HIS A 40 -9.57 7.90 -3.71
C HIS A 40 -10.00 6.49 -4.12
N TYR A 41 -11.04 5.94 -3.49
CA TYR A 41 -11.60 4.64 -3.85
C TYR A 41 -12.28 4.61 -5.23
N ASN A 42 -12.68 5.75 -5.79
CA ASN A 42 -13.17 5.84 -7.17
C ASN A 42 -12.05 5.79 -8.23
N ALA A 43 -10.78 5.72 -7.80
CA ALA A 43 -9.59 5.52 -8.61
C ALA A 43 -9.38 6.53 -9.77
N GLN A 44 -9.91 7.74 -9.65
CA GLN A 44 -9.79 8.75 -10.71
C GLN A 44 -8.40 9.37 -10.83
N ARG A 45 -7.52 9.20 -9.82
CA ARG A 45 -6.16 9.79 -9.78
C ARG A 45 -6.15 11.30 -10.01
N TYR A 46 -7.18 11.98 -9.53
CA TYR A 46 -7.38 13.41 -9.68
C TYR A 46 -7.10 14.12 -8.35
N SER A 47 -6.39 15.25 -8.41
CA SER A 47 -6.20 16.16 -7.27
C SER A 47 -6.97 17.47 -7.53
N ALA A 48 -7.70 17.93 -6.52
CA ALA A 48 -8.38 19.22 -6.54
C ALA A 48 -7.46 20.39 -6.15
N LEU A 49 -6.14 20.17 -5.98
CA LEU A 49 -5.17 21.25 -5.76
C LEU A 49 -5.08 22.13 -7.00
N SER A 50 -5.05 23.45 -6.79
CA SER A 50 -5.08 24.46 -7.85
C SER A 50 -3.90 25.44 -7.83
N GLN A 51 -2.88 25.19 -6.99
CA GLN A 51 -1.72 26.07 -6.89
C GLN A 51 -0.83 26.04 -8.13
N ILE A 52 -0.82 24.91 -8.86
CA ILE A 52 -0.09 24.76 -10.12
C ILE A 52 -1.09 24.91 -11.25
N THR A 53 -0.83 25.86 -12.14
CA THR A 53 -1.70 26.19 -13.30
C THR A 53 -0.88 26.16 -14.59
N PRO A 54 -1.52 26.14 -15.78
CA PRO A 54 -0.80 26.25 -17.05
C PRO A 54 0.09 27.50 -17.16
N GLU A 55 -0.27 28.59 -16.48
CA GLU A 55 0.46 29.86 -16.53
C GLU A 55 1.72 29.82 -15.67
N ASN A 56 1.69 29.12 -14.52
CA ASN A 56 2.77 29.12 -13.53
C ASN A 56 3.62 27.84 -13.53
N VAL A 57 3.20 26.76 -14.21
CA VAL A 57 3.93 25.49 -14.22
C VAL A 57 5.38 25.62 -14.68
N LYS A 58 5.67 26.59 -15.57
CA LYS A 58 7.02 26.90 -16.06
C LYS A 58 7.96 27.44 -14.97
N ASN A 59 7.42 27.89 -13.84
CA ASN A 59 8.16 28.45 -12.72
C ASN A 59 8.39 27.42 -11.61
N LEU A 60 8.09 26.13 -11.84
CA LEU A 60 8.34 25.08 -10.85
C LEU A 60 9.86 24.94 -10.63
N GLU A 61 10.24 24.90 -9.36
CA GLU A 61 11.60 24.68 -8.92
C GLU A 61 11.66 23.38 -8.10
N GLN A 62 12.71 22.59 -8.35
CA GLN A 62 12.95 21.37 -7.58
C GLN A 62 13.34 21.73 -6.15
N GLN A 63 12.57 21.30 -5.16
CA GLN A 63 12.82 21.56 -3.75
C GLN A 63 13.76 20.54 -3.12
N TRP A 64 13.62 19.27 -3.47
CA TRP A 64 14.46 18.18 -2.96
C TRP A 64 14.45 16.98 -3.90
N ILE A 65 15.38 16.05 -3.71
CA ILE A 65 15.47 14.77 -4.41
C ILE A 65 15.58 13.65 -3.38
N PHE A 66 14.78 12.62 -3.54
CA PHE A 66 14.99 11.34 -2.86
C PHE A 66 15.77 10.41 -3.78
N GLN A 67 16.94 9.99 -3.35
CA GLN A 67 17.76 9.01 -4.06
C GLN A 67 17.53 7.63 -3.47
N ALA A 68 16.82 6.76 -4.19
CA ALA A 68 16.61 5.37 -3.80
C ALA A 68 17.93 4.59 -3.82
N ARG A 69 18.09 3.64 -2.89
CA ARG A 69 19.26 2.75 -2.83
C ARG A 69 19.16 1.56 -3.77
N SER A 70 18.01 1.34 -4.36
CA SER A 70 17.74 0.23 -5.27
C SER A 70 18.05 0.62 -6.72
N LEU A 71 18.64 -0.30 -7.48
CA LEU A 71 18.80 -0.20 -8.93
C LEU A 71 17.61 -0.78 -9.71
N GLU A 72 16.61 -1.33 -9.01
CA GLU A 72 15.40 -1.86 -9.59
C GLU A 72 14.44 -0.73 -10.01
N LYS A 73 13.42 -1.07 -10.80
CA LYS A 73 12.43 -0.10 -11.27
C LYS A 73 11.63 0.50 -10.12
N PHE A 74 11.50 1.82 -10.12
CA PHE A 74 10.71 2.55 -9.13
C PHE A 74 9.28 2.76 -9.67
N GLU A 75 8.33 1.94 -9.23
CA GLU A 75 6.92 1.97 -9.68
C GLU A 75 5.93 2.34 -8.57
N ALA A 76 6.43 2.67 -7.38
CA ALA A 76 5.56 2.97 -6.25
C ALA A 76 4.81 4.30 -6.43
N THR A 77 3.51 4.30 -6.12
CA THR A 77 2.77 5.52 -5.88
C THR A 77 2.92 5.89 -4.41
N PRO A 78 3.50 7.05 -4.09
CA PRO A 78 3.62 7.49 -2.71
C PRO A 78 2.24 7.79 -2.10
N LEU A 79 2.07 7.47 -0.81
CA LEU A 79 0.99 8.02 0.00
C LEU A 79 1.49 9.28 0.70
N VAL A 80 0.62 10.28 0.84
CA VAL A 80 0.90 11.49 1.62
C VAL A 80 -0.18 11.63 2.68
N VAL A 81 0.24 11.65 3.94
CA VAL A 81 -0.62 11.72 5.11
C VAL A 81 -0.08 12.78 6.06
N ASP A 82 -0.76 13.91 6.15
CA ASP A 82 -0.45 14.99 7.11
C ASP A 82 1.04 15.42 7.06
N GLY A 83 1.57 15.60 5.84
CA GLY A 83 2.96 16.01 5.61
C GLY A 83 4.00 14.89 5.66
N ILE A 84 3.60 13.64 5.94
CA ILE A 84 4.49 12.48 5.83
C ILE A 84 4.22 11.77 4.52
N MET A 85 5.28 11.52 3.74
CA MET A 85 5.24 10.73 2.52
C MET A 85 5.73 9.32 2.81
N TYR A 86 4.92 8.31 2.47
CA TYR A 86 5.29 6.91 2.51
C TYR A 86 5.46 6.37 1.10
N THR A 87 6.63 5.86 0.79
CA THR A 87 6.92 5.25 -0.52
C THR A 87 7.63 3.93 -0.35
N VAL A 88 7.72 3.15 -1.44
CA VAL A 88 8.46 1.88 -1.45
C VAL A 88 9.53 1.95 -2.52
N GLN A 89 10.79 1.80 -2.14
CA GLN A 89 11.84 1.46 -3.08
C GLN A 89 11.89 -0.06 -3.27
N ALA A 90 11.99 -0.47 -4.51
CA ALA A 90 11.98 -1.89 -4.84
C ALA A 90 13.20 -2.63 -4.26
N PRO A 91 13.06 -3.91 -3.86
CA PRO A 91 11.84 -4.69 -4.00
C PRO A 91 10.82 -4.52 -2.85
N ASN A 92 11.24 -4.20 -1.62
CA ASN A 92 10.37 -4.25 -0.44
C ASN A 92 10.81 -3.31 0.69
N ASP A 93 11.43 -2.18 0.39
CA ASP A 93 11.84 -1.22 1.43
C ASP A 93 10.83 -0.07 1.52
N VAL A 94 10.14 0.05 2.63
CA VAL A 94 9.25 1.18 2.92
C VAL A 94 10.06 2.33 3.52
N VAL A 95 9.87 3.52 2.97
CA VAL A 95 10.54 4.74 3.44
C VAL A 95 9.48 5.77 3.84
N ALA A 96 9.60 6.33 5.04
CA ALA A 96 8.83 7.48 5.47
C ALA A 96 9.69 8.75 5.38
N LEU A 97 9.15 9.76 4.72
CA LEU A 97 9.82 11.01 4.42
C LEU A 97 8.99 12.20 4.90
N ASP A 98 9.65 13.25 5.30
CA ASP A 98 9.04 14.57 5.37
C ASP A 98 8.69 15.04 3.95
N ALA A 99 7.41 15.24 3.65
CA ALA A 99 6.96 15.57 2.29
C ALA A 99 7.46 16.95 1.82
N ALA A 100 7.76 17.86 2.73
CA ALA A 100 8.24 19.20 2.40
C ALA A 100 9.75 19.27 2.14
N THR A 101 10.55 18.41 2.81
CA THR A 101 12.01 18.51 2.80
C THR A 101 12.72 17.28 2.22
N GLY A 102 12.03 16.16 2.04
CA GLY A 102 12.62 14.88 1.64
C GLY A 102 13.45 14.19 2.72
N ARG A 103 13.46 14.73 3.97
CA ARG A 103 14.20 14.13 5.08
C ARG A 103 13.58 12.78 5.45
N ILE A 104 14.42 11.74 5.53
CA ILE A 104 13.98 10.40 5.93
C ILE A 104 13.71 10.39 7.44
N PHE A 105 12.52 9.95 7.85
CA PHE A 105 12.18 9.68 9.25
C PHE A 105 12.62 8.28 9.65
N TRP A 106 12.27 7.27 8.82
CA TRP A 106 12.65 5.87 9.03
C TRP A 106 12.59 5.08 7.72
N THR A 107 13.24 3.94 7.71
CA THR A 107 13.19 2.95 6.63
C THR A 107 12.95 1.57 7.25
N TYR A 108 12.00 0.83 6.69
CA TYR A 108 11.81 -0.59 6.96
C TYR A 108 12.24 -1.39 5.74
N SER A 109 13.15 -2.35 5.92
CA SER A 109 13.66 -3.19 4.83
C SER A 109 13.26 -4.64 5.04
N TRP A 110 12.79 -5.28 3.96
CA TRP A 110 12.52 -6.71 3.91
C TRP A 110 13.31 -7.36 2.77
N THR A 111 14.21 -8.26 3.12
CA THR A 111 14.94 -9.07 2.14
C THR A 111 14.05 -10.24 1.70
N PRO A 112 13.61 -10.28 0.43
CA PRO A 112 12.75 -11.36 -0.04
C PRO A 112 13.50 -12.67 -0.15
N GLU A 113 12.79 -13.78 -0.05
CA GLU A 113 13.33 -15.11 -0.28
C GLU A 113 13.91 -15.24 -1.69
N SER A 114 15.00 -16.02 -1.83
CA SER A 114 15.71 -16.20 -3.11
C SER A 114 14.85 -16.88 -4.18
N ALA A 115 13.80 -17.60 -3.76
CA ALA A 115 12.85 -18.25 -4.65
C ALA A 115 11.87 -17.27 -5.33
N ALA A 116 11.76 -16.04 -4.84
CA ALA A 116 10.86 -15.02 -5.41
C ALA A 116 11.27 -14.63 -6.83
N ARG A 117 10.41 -14.91 -7.81
CA ARG A 117 10.66 -14.66 -9.25
C ARG A 117 9.47 -13.95 -9.90
N PRO A 118 9.24 -12.66 -9.61
CA PRO A 118 8.21 -11.91 -10.32
C PRO A 118 8.60 -11.76 -11.81
N CYS A 119 7.64 -11.92 -12.72
CA CYS A 119 7.89 -12.00 -14.18
C CYS A 119 8.58 -10.77 -14.78
N CYS A 120 8.20 -9.57 -14.31
CA CYS A 120 8.47 -8.32 -15.01
C CYS A 120 9.43 -7.39 -14.26
N GLY A 121 10.21 -7.95 -13.36
CA GLY A 121 11.17 -7.23 -12.50
C GLY A 121 10.73 -7.21 -11.04
N ARG A 122 11.66 -6.85 -10.18
CA ARG A 122 11.49 -6.83 -8.72
C ARG A 122 10.89 -5.50 -8.28
N VAL A 123 9.64 -5.25 -8.68
CA VAL A 123 8.94 -4.00 -8.44
C VAL A 123 7.95 -4.10 -7.27
N ASN A 124 7.66 -2.96 -6.65
CA ASN A 124 6.61 -2.83 -5.65
C ASN A 124 5.84 -1.52 -5.92
N ARG A 125 4.50 -1.57 -5.93
CA ARG A 125 3.68 -0.41 -6.29
C ARG A 125 3.24 0.43 -5.12
N GLY A 126 3.67 0.09 -3.91
CA GLY A 126 3.45 0.92 -2.72
C GLY A 126 2.76 0.21 -1.57
N VAL A 127 2.32 0.99 -0.63
CA VAL A 127 1.66 0.55 0.61
C VAL A 127 0.21 1.02 0.66
N ALA A 128 -0.57 0.42 1.56
CA ALA A 128 -1.84 0.97 2.02
C ALA A 128 -1.70 1.44 3.47
N VAL A 129 -2.58 2.36 3.92
CA VAL A 129 -2.59 2.87 5.29
C VAL A 129 -3.97 2.76 5.91
N LEU A 130 -4.04 2.31 7.17
CA LEU A 130 -5.24 2.36 8.00
C LEU A 130 -4.86 2.48 9.47
N GLY A 131 -5.45 3.43 10.16
CA GLY A 131 -5.04 3.77 11.51
C GLY A 131 -3.62 4.33 11.52
N ASP A 132 -2.79 3.76 12.37
CA ASP A 132 -1.35 4.00 12.45
C ASP A 132 -0.55 2.85 11.81
N THR A 133 -1.15 2.10 10.88
CA THR A 133 -0.55 0.91 10.29
C THR A 133 -0.42 1.05 8.77
N LEU A 134 0.76 0.78 8.26
CA LEU A 134 1.03 0.58 6.83
C LEU A 134 0.99 -0.92 6.51
N PHE A 135 0.47 -1.26 5.34
CA PHE A 135 0.44 -2.63 4.83
C PHE A 135 1.23 -2.70 3.54
N MET A 136 2.22 -3.59 3.50
CA MET A 136 3.06 -3.85 2.33
C MET A 136 2.89 -5.29 1.87
N ALA A 137 2.63 -5.48 0.58
CA ALA A 137 2.73 -6.76 -0.09
C ALA A 137 4.15 -6.91 -0.66
N THR A 138 4.75 -8.10 -0.54
CA THR A 138 6.14 -8.33 -0.94
C THR A 138 6.27 -9.25 -2.14
N ILE A 139 7.38 -9.17 -2.88
CA ILE A 139 7.61 -10.00 -4.07
C ILE A 139 7.75 -11.49 -3.77
N ASP A 140 8.02 -11.87 -2.52
CA ASP A 140 8.03 -13.25 -2.03
C ASP A 140 6.69 -13.65 -1.38
N ALA A 141 5.60 -12.97 -1.80
CA ALA A 141 4.22 -13.25 -1.42
C ALA A 141 3.97 -13.23 0.09
N ARG A 142 4.53 -12.25 0.82
CA ARG A 142 4.21 -11.96 2.22
C ARG A 142 3.38 -10.67 2.32
N LEU A 143 2.53 -10.61 3.32
CA LEU A 143 1.86 -9.39 3.72
C LEU A 143 2.41 -8.95 5.09
N ILE A 144 2.85 -7.71 5.18
CA ILE A 144 3.53 -7.15 6.35
C ILE A 144 2.78 -5.91 6.82
N ALA A 145 2.43 -5.88 8.10
CA ALA A 145 1.93 -4.67 8.76
C ALA A 145 3.08 -3.99 9.50
N ILE A 146 3.16 -2.68 9.33
CA ILE A 146 4.26 -1.84 9.82
C ILE A 146 3.66 -0.66 10.57
N ASP A 147 4.18 -0.34 11.75
CA ASP A 147 3.82 0.88 12.48
C ASP A 147 4.25 2.11 11.66
N ALA A 148 3.29 2.94 11.27
CA ALA A 148 3.53 4.11 10.42
C ALA A 148 4.38 5.19 11.11
N LYS A 149 4.44 5.21 12.44
CA LYS A 149 5.19 6.22 13.21
C LYS A 149 6.69 5.94 13.28
N ASN A 150 7.07 4.65 13.29
CA ASN A 150 8.46 4.27 13.57
C ASN A 150 9.03 3.17 12.68
N GLY A 151 8.24 2.61 11.75
CA GLY A 151 8.69 1.58 10.82
C GLY A 151 8.85 0.18 11.42
N ARG A 152 8.39 -0.07 12.65
CA ARG A 152 8.50 -1.39 13.27
C ARG A 152 7.45 -2.35 12.69
N PRO A 153 7.81 -3.60 12.35
CA PRO A 153 6.83 -4.58 11.93
C PRO A 153 5.92 -4.96 13.10
N LEU A 154 4.60 -4.96 12.84
CA LEU A 154 3.58 -5.38 13.80
C LEU A 154 3.25 -6.86 13.64
N TRP A 155 3.12 -7.30 12.38
CA TRP A 155 3.01 -8.71 12.01
C TRP A 155 3.49 -8.92 10.57
N ASN A 156 3.85 -10.16 10.25
CA ASN A 156 4.37 -10.58 8.95
C ASN A 156 3.90 -12.00 8.68
N ILE A 157 3.11 -12.20 7.63
CA ILE A 157 2.51 -13.48 7.28
C ILE A 157 2.85 -13.90 5.85
N GLN A 158 3.08 -15.20 5.65
CA GLN A 158 3.21 -15.80 4.33
C GLN A 158 1.81 -16.01 3.73
N ILE A 159 1.56 -15.43 2.53
CA ILE A 159 0.29 -15.52 1.83
C ILE A 159 0.26 -16.74 0.90
N ALA A 160 1.36 -16.98 0.22
CA ALA A 160 1.50 -18.08 -0.73
C ALA A 160 2.98 -18.47 -0.87
N PRO A 161 3.28 -19.72 -1.30
CA PRO A 161 4.64 -20.21 -1.43
C PRO A 161 5.36 -19.61 -2.64
N PRO A 162 6.44 -18.81 -2.45
CA PRO A 162 7.15 -18.15 -3.55
C PRO A 162 7.88 -19.15 -4.47
N GLU A 163 8.29 -20.31 -3.95
CA GLU A 163 8.93 -21.38 -4.72
C GLU A 163 8.01 -21.99 -5.80
N LYS A 164 6.68 -21.82 -5.66
CA LYS A 164 5.69 -22.21 -6.68
C LYS A 164 5.44 -21.14 -7.73
N GLY A 165 6.10 -19.97 -7.61
CA GLY A 165 5.94 -18.86 -8.53
C GLY A 165 4.95 -17.79 -8.09
N TYR A 166 4.41 -17.87 -6.86
CA TYR A 166 3.58 -16.79 -6.32
C TYR A 166 4.43 -15.56 -5.97
N ALA A 167 3.94 -14.39 -6.36
CA ALA A 167 4.52 -13.10 -6.01
C ALA A 167 3.42 -12.06 -5.77
N MET A 168 3.76 -10.97 -5.12
CA MET A 168 2.89 -9.80 -5.01
C MET A 168 3.70 -8.53 -5.31
N THR A 169 3.26 -7.76 -6.30
CA THR A 169 3.90 -6.50 -6.72
C THR A 169 2.94 -5.31 -6.61
N LEU A 170 1.75 -5.55 -6.06
CA LEU A 170 0.67 -4.57 -5.94
C LEU A 170 0.83 -3.71 -4.68
N ALA A 171 0.20 -2.53 -4.66
CA ALA A 171 -0.15 -1.86 -3.42
C ALA A 171 -1.42 -2.53 -2.86
N PRO A 172 -1.46 -2.93 -1.57
CA PRO A 172 -2.65 -3.48 -0.95
C PRO A 172 -3.82 -2.49 -0.96
N LEU A 173 -5.05 -3.00 -0.88
CA LEU A 173 -6.25 -2.20 -0.68
C LEU A 173 -6.77 -2.43 0.74
N VAL A 174 -7.03 -1.36 1.49
CA VAL A 174 -7.71 -1.46 2.79
C VAL A 174 -9.18 -1.11 2.66
N MET A 175 -10.03 -1.84 3.36
CA MET A 175 -11.47 -1.58 3.40
C MET A 175 -12.01 -1.99 4.78
N LYS A 176 -12.55 -1.02 5.52
CA LYS A 176 -12.99 -1.22 6.91
C LYS A 176 -11.86 -1.80 7.77
N ASP A 177 -12.01 -3.04 8.22
CA ASP A 177 -11.09 -3.79 9.06
C ASP A 177 -10.30 -4.86 8.31
N LYS A 178 -10.26 -4.77 6.97
CA LYS A 178 -9.58 -5.74 6.11
C LYS A 178 -8.52 -5.09 5.23
N VAL A 179 -7.44 -5.81 5.01
CA VAL A 179 -6.47 -5.55 3.95
C VAL A 179 -6.59 -6.63 2.87
N ILE A 180 -6.72 -6.20 1.62
CA ILE A 180 -7.01 -7.04 0.47
C ILE A 180 -5.79 -7.05 -0.43
N VAL A 181 -5.39 -8.24 -0.87
CA VAL A 181 -4.27 -8.46 -1.80
C VAL A 181 -4.66 -9.48 -2.86
N GLY A 182 -4.01 -9.41 -4.01
CA GLY A 182 -4.06 -10.41 -5.06
C GLY A 182 -2.67 -10.97 -5.35
N THR A 183 -2.58 -12.10 -6.05
CA THR A 183 -1.31 -12.71 -6.41
C THR A 183 -0.97 -12.53 -7.88
N ALA A 184 0.33 -12.38 -8.18
CA ALA A 184 0.95 -12.52 -9.49
C ALA A 184 1.60 -13.90 -9.61
N GLY A 185 1.93 -14.32 -10.83
CA GLY A 185 2.62 -15.59 -11.12
C GLY A 185 1.86 -16.51 -12.08
N GLY A 186 0.86 -16.00 -12.81
CA GLY A 186 0.09 -16.79 -13.78
C GLY A 186 0.95 -17.46 -14.85
N GLU A 187 2.10 -16.91 -15.16
CA GLU A 187 3.12 -17.45 -16.06
C GLU A 187 3.81 -18.72 -15.54
N TYR A 188 3.72 -18.99 -14.23
CA TYR A 188 4.32 -20.16 -13.58
C TYR A 188 3.30 -21.29 -13.29
N GLY A 189 2.09 -21.17 -13.83
CA GLY A 189 1.06 -22.20 -13.63
C GLY A 189 0.44 -22.21 -12.24
N ILE A 190 0.54 -21.10 -11.50
CA ILE A 190 -0.13 -20.94 -10.19
C ILE A 190 -1.62 -20.73 -10.38
N ARG A 191 -2.39 -21.02 -9.35
CA ARG A 191 -3.79 -20.64 -9.29
C ARG A 191 -3.93 -19.30 -8.56
N GLY A 192 -4.12 -18.21 -9.33
CA GLY A 192 -4.25 -16.85 -8.80
C GLY A 192 -5.49 -16.71 -7.91
N PHE A 193 -5.38 -15.81 -6.90
CA PHE A 193 -6.47 -15.51 -5.99
C PHE A 193 -6.41 -14.07 -5.51
N ILE A 194 -7.56 -13.60 -5.00
CA ILE A 194 -7.69 -12.40 -4.18
C ILE A 194 -8.07 -12.85 -2.79
N ALA A 195 -7.46 -12.28 -1.76
CA ALA A 195 -7.75 -12.62 -0.37
C ALA A 195 -7.77 -11.38 0.52
N ALA A 196 -8.56 -11.44 1.58
CA ALA A 196 -8.64 -10.41 2.61
C ALA A 196 -8.14 -10.95 3.95
N TYR A 197 -7.43 -10.09 4.66
CA TYR A 197 -6.84 -10.37 5.96
C TYR A 197 -7.29 -9.33 6.97
N ASP A 198 -7.48 -9.75 8.21
CA ASP A 198 -7.79 -8.85 9.31
C ASP A 198 -6.60 -7.91 9.57
N VAL A 199 -6.85 -6.61 9.62
CA VAL A 199 -5.80 -5.57 9.71
C VAL A 199 -5.00 -5.63 11.02
N LYS A 200 -5.58 -6.15 12.11
CA LYS A 200 -4.92 -6.20 13.43
C LYS A 200 -4.09 -7.46 13.61
N THR A 201 -4.56 -8.58 13.08
CA THR A 201 -3.99 -9.89 13.36
C THR A 201 -3.31 -10.56 12.17
N GLY A 202 -3.55 -10.08 10.95
CA GLY A 202 -3.12 -10.74 9.73
C GLY A 202 -3.86 -12.05 9.43
N LYS A 203 -4.89 -12.43 10.21
CA LYS A 203 -5.63 -13.66 9.98
C LYS A 203 -6.45 -13.56 8.69
N GLU A 204 -6.39 -14.61 7.85
CA GLU A 204 -7.20 -14.71 6.64
C GLU A 204 -8.70 -14.66 6.99
N ALA A 205 -9.42 -13.74 6.37
CA ALA A 205 -10.86 -13.60 6.52
C ALA A 205 -11.62 -14.34 5.42
N TRP A 206 -11.14 -14.20 4.18
CA TRP A 206 -11.66 -14.93 3.02
C TRP A 206 -10.60 -14.97 1.90
N LYS A 207 -10.77 -15.96 1.01
CA LYS A 207 -9.98 -16.13 -0.21
C LYS A 207 -10.91 -16.49 -1.36
N PHE A 208 -10.66 -15.86 -2.51
CA PHE A 208 -11.38 -16.13 -3.75
C PHE A 208 -10.38 -16.44 -4.86
N TYR A 209 -10.47 -17.64 -5.44
CA TYR A 209 -9.65 -18.01 -6.59
C TYR A 209 -10.22 -17.41 -7.87
N THR A 210 -9.37 -16.70 -8.62
CA THR A 210 -9.77 -16.05 -9.89
C THR A 210 -9.93 -17.03 -11.04
N ILE A 211 -9.37 -18.25 -10.93
CA ILE A 211 -9.52 -19.34 -11.88
C ILE A 211 -10.22 -20.48 -11.16
N PRO A 212 -11.45 -20.87 -11.55
CA PRO A 212 -12.16 -21.98 -10.94
C PRO A 212 -11.41 -23.31 -11.07
N GLY A 213 -11.34 -24.09 -10.00
CA GLY A 213 -10.78 -25.44 -9.99
C GLY A 213 -11.81 -26.52 -10.39
N PRO A 214 -11.37 -27.77 -10.49
CA PRO A 214 -12.27 -28.89 -10.76
C PRO A 214 -13.44 -28.94 -9.74
N GLY A 215 -14.67 -29.01 -10.25
CA GLY A 215 -15.89 -29.02 -9.43
C GLY A 215 -16.41 -27.65 -9.00
N GLU A 216 -15.68 -26.56 -9.23
CA GLU A 216 -16.14 -25.20 -8.96
C GLU A 216 -16.98 -24.62 -10.10
N PRO A 217 -17.94 -23.71 -9.83
CA PRO A 217 -18.72 -23.03 -10.86
C PRO A 217 -17.83 -22.33 -11.88
N GLY A 218 -18.07 -22.55 -13.17
CA GLY A 218 -17.32 -21.95 -14.25
C GLY A 218 -16.06 -22.71 -14.70
N HIS A 219 -15.64 -23.79 -14.01
CA HIS A 219 -14.45 -24.57 -14.41
C HIS A 219 -14.53 -25.08 -15.85
N GLY A 220 -15.67 -25.60 -16.30
CA GLY A 220 -15.83 -26.09 -17.69
C GLY A 220 -15.83 -24.99 -18.77
N GLN A 221 -15.73 -23.72 -18.39
CA GLN A 221 -15.67 -22.57 -19.30
C GLN A 221 -14.25 -21.97 -19.41
N ILE A 222 -13.30 -22.42 -18.60
CA ILE A 222 -11.93 -21.94 -18.63
C ILE A 222 -11.29 -22.24 -19.99
N GLY A 223 -10.65 -21.24 -20.58
CA GLY A 223 -9.94 -21.36 -21.85
C GLY A 223 -10.80 -21.33 -23.09
N ARG A 224 -12.14 -21.32 -23.00
CA ARG A 224 -13.00 -21.26 -24.19
C ARG A 224 -12.83 -19.98 -24.98
N ALA A 225 -12.59 -18.84 -24.34
CA ALA A 225 -12.33 -17.58 -25.03
C ALA A 225 -10.92 -17.55 -25.63
N SER A 226 -9.90 -17.97 -24.88
CA SER A 226 -8.50 -17.95 -25.33
C SER A 226 -8.20 -18.94 -26.47
N CYS A 227 -8.97 -20.02 -26.61
CA CYS A 227 -8.85 -20.95 -27.71
C CYS A 227 -9.47 -20.46 -29.03
N ARG A 228 -10.40 -19.49 -28.98
CA ARG A 228 -11.03 -18.93 -30.19
C ARG A 228 -10.24 -17.78 -30.82
N GLU A 229 -9.40 -17.08 -30.04
CA GLU A 229 -8.60 -15.97 -30.56
C GLU A 229 -7.26 -16.38 -31.18
N ARG A 230 -6.92 -17.68 -31.19
CA ARG A 230 -5.66 -18.20 -31.78
C ARG A 230 -5.84 -18.99 -33.05
N VAL A 231 -6.95 -18.82 -33.76
CA VAL A 231 -7.17 -19.37 -35.08
C VAL A 231 -7.22 -18.28 -36.13
#